data_29a94834c988e4397ce664c7cf6fbcd1
#
_entry.id   29a94834c988e4397ce664c7cf6fbcd1
#
_cell.length_a   1.000
_cell.length_b   1.000
_cell.length_c   1.000
_cell.angle_alpha   90.00
_cell.angle_beta   90.00
_cell.angle_gamma   90.00
#
_symmetry.space_group_name_H-M   'P 1'
#
loop_
_entity.id
_entity.type
_entity.pdbx_description
1 polymer ?
#
loop_
_entity_poly.entity_id
_entity_poly.type
_entity_poly.pdbx_seq_one_letter_code
_entity_poly.pdbx_strand_id
1 'polypeptide(L)'
;ESKLPYTLTSYSPCFRKEKGAHGIEERGVYRIHQFEKQEMIVVCKPQDSKEWYEKMWKYTVELFRSLDVPVKVKSCDVEAWSPRQKKYFEVGSCSNLGDAQARRLKIRVKGEDGKKYFAHTLNNTVVAPPRMLIAFLENNLNADGSVNIPKALQPYMGGTEKLIPKH
;
A
#
# COMPACT_ATOMS: atom_id res chain seq x y z
N GLU A 1 -20.03 -2.60 -19.95
CA GLU A 1 -19.80 -1.28 -19.34
C GLU A 1 -20.54 -1.14 -18.00
N SER A 2 -21.79 -1.64 -17.92
CA SER A 2 -22.62 -1.59 -16.70
C SER A 2 -21.99 -2.26 -15.45
N LYS A 3 -20.98 -3.09 -15.62
CA LYS A 3 -20.28 -3.78 -14.52
C LYS A 3 -19.01 -3.04 -14.04
N LEU A 4 -18.67 -1.92 -14.64
CA LEU A 4 -17.52 -1.14 -14.20
C LEU A 4 -17.93 -0.09 -13.15
N PRO A 5 -17.05 0.24 -12.18
CA PRO A 5 -15.69 -0.31 -12.03
C PRO A 5 -15.67 -1.69 -11.38
N TYR A 6 -14.67 -2.51 -11.72
CA TYR A 6 -14.29 -3.67 -10.91
C TYR A 6 -13.26 -3.25 -9.88
N THR A 7 -13.59 -3.44 -8.61
CA THR A 7 -12.71 -3.19 -7.48
C THR A 7 -12.36 -4.52 -6.84
N LEU A 8 -11.09 -4.84 -6.81
CA LEU A 8 -10.55 -6.09 -6.32
C LEU A 8 -9.50 -5.82 -5.26
N THR A 9 -9.35 -6.77 -4.35
CA THR A 9 -8.22 -6.80 -3.42
C THR A 9 -7.59 -8.18 -3.45
N SER A 10 -6.27 -8.21 -3.26
CA SER A 10 -5.50 -9.45 -3.26
C SER A 10 -4.48 -9.39 -2.12
N TYR A 11 -4.46 -10.46 -1.32
CA TYR A 11 -3.41 -10.72 -0.34
C TYR A 11 -2.61 -11.93 -0.82
N SER A 12 -1.31 -11.74 -1.01
CA SER A 12 -0.47 -12.79 -1.58
C SER A 12 0.98 -12.69 -1.12
N PRO A 13 1.72 -13.82 -1.08
CA PRO A 13 3.17 -13.80 -0.97
C PRO A 13 3.78 -13.21 -2.24
N CYS A 14 4.84 -12.42 -2.05
CA CYS A 14 5.65 -11.83 -3.11
C CYS A 14 7.08 -12.34 -2.99
N PHE A 15 7.68 -12.69 -4.13
CA PHE A 15 9.04 -13.21 -4.20
C PHE A 15 9.88 -12.29 -5.07
N ARG A 16 10.98 -11.82 -4.54
CA ARG A 16 11.88 -10.92 -5.27
C ARG A 16 13.33 -11.38 -5.18
N LYS A 17 14.09 -11.26 -6.24
CA LYS A 17 15.51 -11.59 -6.28
C LYS A 17 16.39 -10.53 -5.60
N GLU A 18 15.90 -9.30 -5.49
CA GLU A 18 16.52 -8.14 -4.82
C GLU A 18 17.99 -7.92 -5.23
N LYS A 19 18.30 -8.08 -6.52
CA LYS A 19 19.64 -7.81 -7.05
C LYS A 19 19.82 -6.31 -7.29
N GLY A 20 20.95 -5.76 -6.83
CA GLY A 20 21.38 -4.39 -7.17
C GLY A 20 20.92 -3.29 -6.22
N ALA A 21 20.34 -3.62 -5.09
CA ALA A 21 20.12 -2.66 -4.03
C ALA A 21 21.42 -2.45 -3.24
N HIS A 22 21.79 -1.20 -2.91
CA HIS A 22 22.97 -0.87 -2.13
C HIS A 22 22.63 0.15 -1.04
N GLY A 23 23.04 -0.12 0.21
CA GLY A 23 22.92 0.83 1.32
C GLY A 23 22.15 0.33 2.55
N ILE A 24 21.78 1.26 3.43
CA ILE A 24 21.06 0.98 4.71
C ILE A 24 19.70 0.31 4.46
N GLU A 25 19.07 0.58 3.32
CA GLU A 25 17.77 0.01 2.93
C GLU A 25 17.82 -1.49 2.61
N GLU A 26 19.01 -2.09 2.54
CA GLU A 26 19.21 -3.54 2.36
C GLU A 26 19.19 -4.32 3.65
N ARG A 27 19.22 -3.64 4.81
CA ARG A 27 19.34 -4.29 6.11
C ARG A 27 17.98 -4.48 6.78
N GLY A 28 17.87 -5.57 7.53
CA GLY A 28 16.66 -5.89 8.29
C GLY A 28 15.51 -6.33 7.40
N VAL A 29 14.29 -6.03 7.80
CA VAL A 29 13.05 -6.47 7.13
C VAL A 29 12.56 -5.52 6.04
N TYR A 30 13.27 -4.42 5.77
CA TYR A 30 12.85 -3.43 4.77
C TYR A 30 12.87 -4.02 3.34
N ARG A 31 13.88 -4.85 3.04
CA ARG A 31 14.06 -5.49 1.74
C ARG A 31 14.40 -6.96 1.93
N ILE A 32 13.43 -7.82 1.63
CA ILE A 32 13.51 -9.26 1.85
C ILE A 32 13.05 -10.02 0.60
N HIS A 33 13.53 -11.25 0.44
CA HIS A 33 13.26 -12.08 -0.74
C HIS A 33 11.83 -12.59 -0.81
N GLN A 34 11.20 -12.80 0.35
CA GLN A 34 9.82 -13.24 0.46
C GLN A 34 9.08 -12.36 1.47
N PHE A 35 7.95 -11.79 1.07
CA PHE A 35 7.08 -11.00 1.93
C PHE A 35 5.64 -11.11 1.46
N GLU A 36 4.72 -10.75 2.32
CA GLU A 36 3.30 -10.65 1.98
C GLU A 36 2.93 -9.22 1.63
N LYS A 37 1.90 -9.10 0.79
CA LYS A 37 1.40 -7.79 0.37
C LYS A 37 -0.10 -7.83 0.10
N GLN A 38 -0.79 -6.80 0.59
CA GLN A 38 -2.17 -6.52 0.26
C GLN A 38 -2.22 -5.46 -0.84
N GLU A 39 -2.87 -5.77 -1.94
CA GLU A 39 -3.07 -4.86 -3.07
C GLU A 39 -4.55 -4.51 -3.27
N MET A 40 -4.80 -3.29 -3.70
CA MET A 40 -6.06 -2.88 -4.33
C MET A 40 -5.86 -2.80 -5.85
N ILE A 41 -6.84 -3.30 -6.59
CA ILE A 41 -6.84 -3.29 -8.06
C ILE A 41 -8.16 -2.72 -8.53
N VAL A 42 -8.09 -1.79 -9.48
CA VAL A 42 -9.28 -1.22 -10.11
C VAL A 42 -9.19 -1.37 -11.62
N VAL A 43 -10.28 -1.85 -12.20
CA VAL A 43 -10.50 -1.84 -13.65
C VAL A 43 -11.67 -0.91 -13.91
N CYS A 44 -11.47 0.17 -14.64
CA CYS A 44 -12.48 1.21 -14.84
C CYS A 44 -12.52 1.74 -16.28
N LYS A 45 -13.46 2.65 -16.52
CA LYS A 45 -13.50 3.43 -17.77
C LYS A 45 -12.31 4.41 -17.80
N PRO A 46 -11.80 4.76 -18.98
CA PRO A 46 -10.69 5.70 -19.11
C PRO A 46 -10.92 7.04 -18.38
N GLN A 47 -12.12 7.61 -18.48
CA GLN A 47 -12.48 8.90 -17.86
C GLN A 47 -12.48 8.84 -16.32
N ASP A 48 -12.74 7.69 -15.72
CA ASP A 48 -12.86 7.51 -14.27
C ASP A 48 -11.51 7.26 -13.60
N SER A 49 -10.47 6.97 -14.39
CA SER A 49 -9.19 6.46 -13.86
C SER A 49 -8.46 7.47 -12.97
N LYS A 50 -8.60 8.77 -13.21
CA LYS A 50 -8.00 9.82 -12.37
C LYS A 50 -8.66 9.86 -10.99
N GLU A 51 -9.98 9.81 -10.95
CA GLU A 51 -10.73 9.80 -9.68
C GLU A 51 -10.39 8.55 -8.84
N TRP A 52 -10.31 7.38 -9.49
CA TRP A 52 -9.92 6.16 -8.83
C TRP A 52 -8.49 6.21 -8.30
N TYR A 53 -7.56 6.78 -9.06
CA TYR A 53 -6.19 7.00 -8.60
C TYR A 53 -6.17 7.82 -7.29
N GLU A 54 -6.91 8.94 -7.27
CA GLU A 54 -6.99 9.80 -6.09
C GLU A 54 -7.65 9.12 -4.89
N LYS A 55 -8.67 8.31 -5.09
CA LYS A 55 -9.30 7.51 -4.02
C LYS A 55 -8.34 6.48 -3.44
N MET A 56 -7.66 5.75 -4.30
CA MET A 56 -6.83 4.62 -3.87
C MET A 56 -5.67 5.05 -2.96
N TRP A 57 -4.91 6.07 -3.33
CA TRP A 57 -3.82 6.53 -2.47
C TRP A 57 -4.33 7.18 -1.18
N LYS A 58 -5.50 7.84 -1.20
CA LYS A 58 -6.15 8.37 0.00
C LYS A 58 -6.46 7.27 1.01
N TYR A 59 -6.98 6.14 0.58
CA TYR A 59 -7.24 5.00 1.47
C TYR A 59 -5.97 4.52 2.17
N THR A 60 -4.86 4.44 1.46
CA THR A 60 -3.57 4.06 2.08
C THR A 60 -3.12 5.12 3.09
N VAL A 61 -3.21 6.40 2.76
CA VAL A 61 -2.87 7.50 3.70
C VAL A 61 -3.75 7.46 4.96
N GLU A 62 -5.05 7.25 4.80
CA GLU A 62 -6.00 7.15 5.91
C GLU A 62 -5.68 5.95 6.81
N LEU A 63 -5.37 4.79 6.21
CA LEU A 63 -4.94 3.61 6.96
C LEU A 63 -3.71 3.90 7.81
N PHE A 64 -2.65 4.44 7.23
CA PHE A 64 -1.42 4.73 7.99
C PHE A 64 -1.64 5.78 9.09
N ARG A 65 -2.44 6.80 8.82
CA ARG A 65 -2.79 7.82 9.83
C ARG A 65 -3.62 7.24 10.99
N SER A 66 -4.50 6.28 10.71
CA SER A 66 -5.26 5.58 11.76
C SER A 66 -4.38 4.74 12.68
N LEU A 67 -3.15 4.47 12.26
CA LEU A 67 -2.12 3.73 13.01
C LEU A 67 -1.08 4.67 13.66
N ASP A 68 -1.38 5.97 13.73
CA ASP A 68 -0.50 7.02 14.28
C ASP A 68 0.87 7.07 13.55
N VAL A 69 0.89 6.74 12.26
CA VAL A 69 2.10 6.80 11.41
C VAL A 69 2.00 8.03 10.49
N PRO A 70 2.91 9.01 10.64
CA PRO A 70 2.97 10.15 9.74
C PRO A 70 3.38 9.74 8.33
N VAL A 71 2.55 10.09 7.34
CA VAL A 71 2.80 9.79 5.93
C VAL A 71 2.61 11.03 5.05
N LYS A 72 3.33 11.04 3.93
CA LYS A 72 3.14 11.97 2.82
C LYS A 72 3.04 11.19 1.50
N VAL A 73 2.51 11.84 0.49
CA VAL A 73 2.48 11.32 -0.89
C VAL A 73 3.51 12.07 -1.72
N LYS A 74 4.36 11.34 -2.41
CA LYS A 74 5.34 11.88 -3.34
C LYS A 74 5.25 11.13 -4.66
N SER A 75 4.85 11.83 -5.72
CA SER A 75 4.58 11.22 -7.03
C SER A 75 3.55 10.10 -6.93
N CYS A 76 3.94 8.85 -7.10
CA CYS A 76 3.09 7.66 -7.02
C CYS A 76 3.25 6.90 -5.69
N ASP A 77 4.13 7.37 -4.80
CA ASP A 77 4.50 6.63 -3.60
C ASP A 77 3.89 7.24 -2.34
N VAL A 78 3.51 6.38 -1.42
CA VAL A 78 3.19 6.73 -0.03
C VAL A 78 4.43 6.47 0.79
N GLU A 79 4.96 7.52 1.42
CA GLU A 79 6.17 7.47 2.24
C GLU A 79 5.80 7.70 3.71
N ALA A 80 6.29 6.85 4.62
CA ALA A 80 6.16 6.99 6.07
C ALA A 80 7.41 7.63 6.68
N TRP A 81 7.22 8.39 7.73
CA TRP A 81 8.32 8.97 8.49
C TRP A 81 9.03 7.92 9.35
N SER A 82 10.36 7.89 9.31
CA SER A 82 11.20 7.11 10.21
C SER A 82 11.89 8.05 11.23
N PRO A 83 11.44 8.06 12.49
CA PRO A 83 12.10 8.84 13.55
C PRO A 83 13.57 8.46 13.75
N ARG A 84 13.90 7.17 13.61
CA ARG A 84 15.25 6.64 13.74
C ARG A 84 16.18 7.13 12.64
N GLN A 85 15.70 7.13 11.39
CA GLN A 85 16.53 7.53 10.23
C GLN A 85 16.40 9.03 9.93
N LYS A 86 15.44 9.74 10.57
CA LYS A 86 15.12 11.16 10.31
C LYS A 86 14.82 11.43 8.83
N LYS A 87 14.18 10.48 8.16
CA LYS A 87 13.76 10.58 6.75
C LYS A 87 12.47 9.84 6.49
N TYR A 88 11.84 10.16 5.36
CA TYR A 88 10.74 9.39 4.83
C TYR A 88 11.25 8.19 4.01
N PHE A 89 10.52 7.08 4.04
CA PHE A 89 10.79 5.90 3.21
C PHE A 89 9.49 5.35 2.62
N GLU A 90 9.58 4.75 1.46
CA GLU A 90 8.43 4.20 0.74
C GLU A 90 7.82 3.01 1.50
N VAL A 91 6.51 3.08 1.74
CA VAL A 91 5.70 2.01 2.35
C VAL A 91 4.64 1.45 1.42
N GLY A 92 4.34 2.14 0.33
CA GLY A 92 3.42 1.70 -0.69
C GLY A 92 3.47 2.59 -1.92
N SER A 93 2.91 2.11 -3.02
CA SER A 93 2.82 2.86 -4.27
C SER A 93 1.46 2.71 -4.91
N CYS A 94 0.99 3.76 -5.57
CA CYS A 94 -0.24 3.79 -6.32
C CYS A 94 0.05 4.12 -7.78
N SER A 95 -0.43 3.31 -8.71
CA SER A 95 -0.17 3.48 -10.13
C SER A 95 -1.46 3.48 -10.95
N ASN A 96 -1.60 4.48 -11.80
CA ASN A 96 -2.56 4.46 -12.91
C ASN A 96 -1.82 4.05 -14.17
N LEU A 97 -2.06 2.84 -14.66
CA LEU A 97 -1.37 2.25 -15.80
C LEU A 97 -2.08 2.53 -17.14
N GLY A 98 -3.14 3.31 -17.09
CA GLY A 98 -3.97 3.57 -18.28
C GLY A 98 -4.42 2.27 -18.92
N ASP A 99 -4.31 2.18 -20.23
CA ASP A 99 -4.68 1.00 -21.01
C ASP A 99 -3.51 0.02 -21.27
N ALA A 100 -2.31 0.30 -20.77
CA ALA A 100 -1.12 -0.49 -21.09
C ALA A 100 -1.23 -1.96 -20.70
N GLN A 101 -1.73 -2.26 -19.49
CA GLN A 101 -1.99 -3.64 -19.07
C GLN A 101 -3.19 -4.23 -19.78
N ALA A 102 -4.26 -3.47 -19.95
CA ALA A 102 -5.47 -3.92 -20.60
C ALA A 102 -5.19 -4.35 -22.06
N ARG A 103 -4.31 -3.65 -22.78
CA ARG A 103 -3.85 -4.06 -24.12
C ARG A 103 -3.13 -5.41 -24.09
N ARG A 104 -2.20 -5.59 -23.17
CA ARG A 104 -1.42 -6.85 -23.03
C ARG A 104 -2.29 -8.03 -22.62
N LEU A 105 -3.21 -7.80 -21.67
CA LEU A 105 -4.12 -8.82 -21.15
C LEU A 105 -5.41 -8.98 -21.94
N LYS A 106 -5.59 -8.16 -23.01
CA LYS A 106 -6.78 -8.14 -23.88
C LYS A 106 -8.07 -7.84 -23.13
N ILE A 107 -8.02 -7.02 -22.06
CA ILE A 107 -9.17 -6.60 -21.28
C ILE A 107 -9.92 -5.51 -22.05
N ARG A 108 -11.06 -5.88 -22.62
CA ARG A 108 -11.90 -4.98 -23.41
C ARG A 108 -13.25 -4.76 -22.76
N VAL A 109 -13.74 -3.55 -22.87
CA VAL A 109 -15.07 -3.14 -22.45
C VAL A 109 -15.94 -2.97 -23.69
N LYS A 110 -17.16 -3.47 -23.65
CA LYS A 110 -18.17 -3.17 -24.66
C LYS A 110 -18.95 -1.93 -24.19
N GLY A 111 -18.81 -0.86 -24.91
CA GLY A 111 -19.56 0.39 -24.69
C GLY A 111 -21.06 0.24 -25.00
N GLU A 112 -21.83 1.22 -24.58
CA GLU A 112 -23.28 1.28 -24.84
C GLU A 112 -23.58 1.39 -26.35
N ASP A 113 -22.68 2.04 -27.10
CA ASP A 113 -22.71 2.14 -28.54
C ASP A 113 -22.31 0.83 -29.28
N GLY A 114 -22.04 -0.23 -28.51
CA GLY A 114 -21.60 -1.53 -29.01
C GLY A 114 -20.14 -1.63 -29.40
N LYS A 115 -19.40 -0.50 -29.44
CA LYS A 115 -17.96 -0.50 -29.75
C LYS A 115 -17.13 -1.04 -28.58
N LYS A 116 -16.00 -1.64 -28.90
CA LYS A 116 -15.07 -2.15 -27.89
C LYS A 116 -13.90 -1.19 -27.72
N TYR A 117 -13.56 -0.93 -26.45
CA TYR A 117 -12.39 -0.15 -26.07
C TYR A 117 -11.58 -0.87 -24.97
N PHE A 118 -10.36 -0.44 -24.70
CA PHE A 118 -9.56 -0.98 -23.60
C PHE A 118 -9.92 -0.27 -22.30
N ALA A 119 -10.05 -1.05 -21.23
CA ALA A 119 -10.19 -0.52 -19.89
C ALA A 119 -8.91 0.19 -19.41
N HIS A 120 -9.02 1.05 -18.42
CA HIS A 120 -7.88 1.49 -17.63
C HIS A 120 -7.74 0.58 -16.40
N THR A 121 -6.50 0.33 -16.01
CA THR A 121 -6.17 -0.47 -14.82
C THR A 121 -5.33 0.35 -13.86
N LEU A 122 -5.63 0.20 -12.59
CA LEU A 122 -4.91 0.84 -11.50
C LEU A 122 -4.57 -0.21 -10.45
N ASN A 123 -3.45 -0.02 -9.78
CA ASN A 123 -3.12 -0.77 -8.58
C ASN A 123 -2.57 0.15 -7.49
N ASN A 124 -2.71 -0.29 -6.26
CA ASN A 124 -2.19 0.41 -5.10
C ASN A 124 -1.86 -0.58 -4.00
N THR A 125 -0.68 -0.45 -3.44
CA THR A 125 -0.33 -1.19 -2.23
C THR A 125 -1.13 -0.65 -1.06
N VAL A 126 -2.01 -1.47 -0.50
CA VAL A 126 -2.68 -1.16 0.77
C VAL A 126 -1.67 -1.24 1.89
N VAL A 127 -1.00 -2.40 1.99
CA VAL A 127 0.03 -2.64 2.99
C VAL A 127 1.02 -3.70 2.52
N ALA A 128 2.30 -3.43 2.74
CA ALA A 128 3.38 -4.41 2.75
C ALA A 128 3.81 -4.60 4.21
N PRO A 129 3.41 -5.68 4.89
CA PRO A 129 3.60 -5.85 6.34
C PRO A 129 5.01 -5.56 6.85
N PRO A 130 6.11 -5.96 6.19
CA PRO A 130 7.44 -5.66 6.69
C PRO A 130 7.73 -4.16 6.80
N ARG A 131 7.35 -3.38 5.79
CA ARG A 131 7.57 -1.92 5.79
C ARG A 131 6.60 -1.20 6.72
N MET A 132 5.34 -1.66 6.75
CA MET A 132 4.35 -1.17 7.72
C MET A 132 4.83 -1.41 9.14
N LEU A 133 5.36 -2.59 9.45
CA LEU A 133 5.84 -2.93 10.79
C LEU A 133 6.98 -2.02 11.23
N ILE A 134 7.94 -1.70 10.33
CA ILE A 134 9.00 -0.74 10.62
C ILE A 134 8.39 0.62 10.97
N ALA A 135 7.53 1.15 10.09
CA ALA A 135 6.90 2.46 10.30
C ALA A 135 6.08 2.50 11.60
N PHE A 136 5.30 1.46 11.84
CA PHE A 136 4.47 1.32 13.02
C PHE A 136 5.30 1.30 14.32
N LEU A 137 6.29 0.40 14.40
CA LEU A 137 7.12 0.25 15.60
C LEU A 137 7.91 1.53 15.89
N GLU A 138 8.54 2.13 14.88
CA GLU A 138 9.35 3.33 15.06
C GLU A 138 8.52 4.55 15.50
N ASN A 139 7.28 4.69 15.06
CA ASN A 139 6.43 5.84 15.42
C ASN A 139 5.64 5.65 16.71
N ASN A 140 5.48 4.42 17.20
CA ASN A 140 4.72 4.11 18.41
C ASN A 140 5.60 3.63 19.57
N LEU A 141 6.93 3.64 19.40
CA LEU A 141 7.89 3.23 20.43
C LEU A 141 8.04 4.30 21.52
N ASN A 142 7.94 3.89 22.77
CA ASN A 142 8.16 4.74 23.94
C ASN A 142 9.60 4.61 24.47
N ALA A 143 10.02 5.57 25.30
CA ALA A 143 11.36 5.59 25.89
C ALA A 143 11.66 4.38 26.81
N ASP A 144 10.62 3.76 27.38
CA ASP A 144 10.71 2.54 28.19
C ASP A 144 10.77 1.24 27.35
N GLY A 145 10.84 1.36 26.04
CA GLY A 145 10.84 0.22 25.12
C GLY A 145 9.48 -0.39 24.85
N SER A 146 8.42 0.10 25.46
CA SER A 146 7.05 -0.32 25.14
C SER A 146 6.58 0.31 23.83
N VAL A 147 5.59 -0.34 23.19
CA VAL A 147 4.99 0.15 21.92
C VAL A 147 3.50 0.40 22.12
N ASN A 148 3.06 1.61 21.88
CA ASN A 148 1.63 1.93 21.92
C ASN A 148 0.87 1.23 20.80
N ILE A 149 -0.32 0.73 21.10
CA ILE A 149 -1.22 0.16 20.09
C ILE A 149 -2.28 1.20 19.75
N PRO A 150 -2.30 1.75 18.54
CA PRO A 150 -3.31 2.69 18.09
C PRO A 150 -4.73 2.15 18.28
N LYS A 151 -5.67 3.02 18.60
CA LYS A 151 -7.08 2.64 18.84
C LYS A 151 -7.68 1.79 17.72
N ALA A 152 -7.29 2.06 16.46
CA ALA A 152 -7.75 1.30 15.31
C ALA A 152 -7.33 -0.18 15.32
N LEU A 153 -6.21 -0.52 15.98
CA LEU A 153 -5.73 -1.92 16.08
C LEU A 153 -6.17 -2.63 17.35
N GLN A 154 -6.51 -1.92 18.41
CA GLN A 154 -6.88 -2.52 19.71
C GLN A 154 -7.96 -3.59 19.62
N PRO A 155 -9.06 -3.41 18.83
CA PRO A 155 -10.08 -4.45 18.68
C PRO A 155 -9.56 -5.77 18.10
N TYR A 156 -8.52 -5.70 17.26
CA TYR A 156 -7.89 -6.87 16.63
C TYR A 156 -6.82 -7.51 17.50
N MET A 157 -6.43 -6.86 18.60
CA MET A 157 -5.40 -7.30 19.54
C MET A 157 -5.98 -7.59 20.94
N GLY A 158 -7.25 -7.97 21.00
CA GLY A 158 -7.92 -8.31 22.28
C GLY A 158 -8.02 -7.15 23.25
N GLY A 159 -8.08 -5.90 22.76
CA GLY A 159 -8.15 -4.70 23.58
C GLY A 159 -6.79 -4.26 24.14
N THR A 160 -5.69 -4.87 23.71
CA THR A 160 -4.33 -4.50 24.19
C THR A 160 -4.00 -3.08 23.77
N GLU A 161 -3.65 -2.25 24.73
CA GLU A 161 -3.31 -0.83 24.48
C GLU A 161 -1.80 -0.61 24.32
N LYS A 162 -0.97 -1.52 24.84
CA LYS A 162 0.49 -1.39 24.83
C LYS A 162 1.17 -2.76 24.82
N LEU A 163 2.20 -2.90 23.99
CA LEU A 163 3.13 -4.02 24.05
C LEU A 163 4.27 -3.68 25.01
N ILE A 164 4.54 -4.56 25.95
CA ILE A 164 5.59 -4.37 26.96
C ILE A 164 6.74 -5.34 26.65
N PRO A 165 8.02 -4.90 26.69
CA PRO A 165 9.16 -5.79 26.53
C PRO A 165 9.11 -6.92 27.56
N LYS A 166 9.41 -8.14 27.12
CA LYS A 166 9.71 -9.25 28.06
C LYS A 166 11.17 -9.12 28.47
N HIS A 167 11.40 -9.00 29.75
CA HIS A 167 12.73 -9.07 30.35
C HIS A 167 13.24 -10.50 30.39
#